data_b66f0dac29e108321c8a4e879edc2f48
#
_entry.id   b66f0dac29e108321c8a4e879edc2f48
#
_cell.length_a   1.000
_cell.length_b   1.000
_cell.length_c   1.000
_cell.angle_alpha   90.00
_cell.angle_beta   90.00
_cell.angle_gamma   90.00
#
_symmetry.space_group_name_H-M   'P 1'
#
loop_
_entity.id
_entity.type
_entity.pdbx_description
1 polymer ?
#
loop_
_entity_poly.entity_id
_entity_poly.type
_entity_poly.pdbx_seq_one_letter_code
_entity_poly.pdbx_strand_id
1 'polypeptide(L)'
;EELESIDIENKVAITNRRKIEYDNLISTMPFPMLLKKCHVDYPKDIFTCNKVLVFNLGFDLKGNDQINNWIYIPNKEFVFYRIGYYDNILGGERMSLYVEIGFPEKEELKDYSFYLERVLIDLKKARIITSQKLVDYEVILMNPAYVHINTKSAKALNEYKQELSMKNVYSIGRYGSWTYCSIEDNIIEAKLLA
;
A
#
# COMPACT_ATOMS: atom_id res chain seq x y z
N GLU A 1 -7.19 3.09 -18.38
CA GLU A 1 -7.94 1.87 -18.67
C GLU A 1 -7.79 0.90 -17.49
N GLU A 2 -8.86 0.21 -17.16
CA GLU A 2 -8.85 -0.81 -16.10
C GLU A 2 -8.70 -2.20 -16.74
N LEU A 3 -7.78 -3.02 -16.20
CA LEU A 3 -7.58 -4.40 -16.61
C LEU A 3 -8.72 -5.27 -16.02
N GLU A 4 -9.45 -5.97 -16.87
CA GLU A 4 -10.54 -6.87 -16.47
C GLU A 4 -10.05 -8.32 -16.31
N SER A 5 -9.34 -8.84 -17.31
CA SER A 5 -8.80 -10.20 -17.31
C SER A 5 -7.58 -10.36 -18.23
N ILE A 6 -6.89 -11.48 -18.09
CA ILE A 6 -5.75 -11.85 -18.91
C ILE A 6 -5.98 -13.28 -19.42
N ASP A 7 -6.07 -13.44 -20.73
CA ASP A 7 -6.03 -14.73 -21.40
C ASP A 7 -4.56 -15.10 -21.63
N ILE A 8 -4.03 -15.91 -20.70
CA ILE A 8 -2.61 -16.28 -20.70
C ILE A 8 -2.26 -17.27 -21.82
N GLU A 9 -3.24 -18.02 -22.33
CA GLU A 9 -3.01 -18.98 -23.43
C GLU A 9 -2.94 -18.28 -24.78
N ASN A 10 -3.79 -17.29 -25.02
CA ASN A 10 -3.82 -16.52 -26.25
C ASN A 10 -2.99 -15.23 -26.17
N LYS A 11 -2.36 -14.95 -25.02
CA LYS A 11 -1.57 -13.74 -24.75
C LYS A 11 -2.35 -12.45 -25.03
N VAL A 12 -3.55 -12.33 -24.48
CA VAL A 12 -4.43 -11.17 -24.63
C VAL A 12 -4.81 -10.60 -23.27
N ALA A 13 -4.47 -9.35 -23.03
CA ALA A 13 -4.98 -8.58 -21.89
C ALA A 13 -6.28 -7.88 -22.30
N ILE A 14 -7.33 -8.02 -21.49
CA ILE A 14 -8.65 -7.46 -21.73
C ILE A 14 -8.87 -6.32 -20.73
N THR A 15 -9.12 -5.13 -21.27
CA THR A 15 -9.45 -3.94 -20.47
C THR A 15 -10.93 -3.58 -20.69
N ASN A 16 -11.44 -2.65 -19.88
CA ASN A 16 -12.78 -2.09 -20.05
C ASN A 16 -12.97 -1.30 -21.37
N ARG A 17 -11.92 -1.18 -22.22
CA ARG A 17 -11.96 -0.42 -23.48
C ARG A 17 -11.55 -1.24 -24.69
N ARG A 18 -10.58 -2.16 -24.55
CA ARG A 18 -10.00 -2.89 -25.67
C ARG A 18 -9.33 -4.19 -25.27
N LYS A 19 -9.02 -5.00 -26.27
CA LYS A 19 -8.12 -6.15 -26.16
C LYS A 19 -6.71 -5.73 -26.61
N ILE A 20 -5.71 -6.21 -25.88
CA ILE A 20 -4.30 -5.88 -26.12
C ILE A 20 -3.55 -7.21 -26.23
N GLU A 21 -3.03 -7.52 -27.42
CA GLU A 21 -2.12 -8.65 -27.61
C GLU A 21 -0.73 -8.28 -27.07
N TYR A 22 -0.02 -9.25 -26.48
CA TYR A 22 1.30 -9.04 -25.91
C TYR A 22 2.24 -10.22 -26.20
N ASP A 23 3.51 -9.95 -26.38
CA ASP A 23 4.57 -10.96 -26.38
C ASP A 23 5.00 -11.30 -24.95
N ASN A 24 5.20 -10.27 -24.13
CA ASN A 24 5.53 -10.34 -22.72
C ASN A 24 4.64 -9.38 -21.93
N LEU A 25 4.09 -9.86 -20.80
CA LEU A 25 3.31 -9.04 -19.88
C LEU A 25 4.06 -8.92 -18.56
N ILE A 26 4.34 -7.68 -18.16
CA ILE A 26 4.96 -7.37 -16.85
C ILE A 26 3.91 -6.72 -15.96
N SER A 27 3.67 -7.32 -14.80
CA SER A 27 2.69 -6.84 -13.82
C SER A 27 3.37 -6.41 -12.53
N THR A 28 2.98 -5.26 -12.00
CA THR A 28 3.35 -4.77 -10.66
C THR A 28 2.17 -4.77 -9.69
N MET A 29 1.00 -5.25 -10.14
CA MET A 29 -0.17 -5.32 -9.28
C MET A 29 0.02 -6.34 -8.14
N PRO A 30 -0.78 -6.28 -7.06
CA PRO A 30 -0.76 -7.30 -6.02
C PRO A 30 -0.91 -8.71 -6.59
N PHE A 31 0.00 -9.60 -6.22
CA PHE A 31 0.11 -10.94 -6.82
C PHE A 31 -1.20 -11.75 -6.81
N PRO A 32 -1.99 -11.78 -5.70
CA PRO A 32 -3.30 -12.45 -5.71
C PRO A 32 -4.29 -11.85 -6.73
N MET A 33 -4.18 -10.56 -6.99
CA MET A 33 -5.01 -9.90 -8.02
C MET A 33 -4.60 -10.34 -9.43
N LEU A 34 -3.28 -10.45 -9.68
CA LEU A 34 -2.78 -10.99 -10.95
C LEU A 34 -3.29 -12.41 -11.18
N LEU A 35 -3.16 -13.31 -10.20
CA LEU A 35 -3.66 -14.67 -10.31
C LEU A 35 -5.16 -14.71 -10.66
N LYS A 36 -5.95 -13.87 -9.97
CA LYS A 36 -7.38 -13.73 -10.25
C LYS A 36 -7.66 -13.22 -11.68
N LYS A 37 -6.89 -12.24 -12.16
CA LYS A 37 -7.04 -11.70 -13.52
C LYS A 37 -6.63 -12.73 -14.59
N CYS A 38 -5.71 -13.64 -14.26
CA CYS A 38 -5.30 -14.76 -15.11
C CYS A 38 -6.19 -16.00 -14.95
N HIS A 39 -7.24 -15.96 -14.15
CA HIS A 39 -8.12 -17.10 -13.81
C HIS A 39 -7.36 -18.31 -13.24
N VAL A 40 -6.29 -18.05 -12.51
CA VAL A 40 -5.51 -19.08 -11.79
C VAL A 40 -6.05 -19.22 -10.38
N ASP A 41 -6.47 -20.44 -10.03
CA ASP A 41 -6.95 -20.75 -8.70
C ASP A 41 -5.80 -20.88 -7.70
N TYR A 42 -6.01 -20.35 -6.49
CA TYR A 42 -5.07 -20.46 -5.39
C TYR A 42 -5.79 -20.52 -4.03
N PRO A 43 -5.17 -21.11 -2.98
CA PRO A 43 -5.75 -21.14 -1.65
C PRO A 43 -5.89 -19.72 -1.07
N LYS A 44 -7.12 -19.33 -0.71
CA LYS A 44 -7.46 -17.94 -0.32
C LYS A 44 -6.67 -17.36 0.85
N ASP A 45 -6.17 -18.25 1.74
CA ASP A 45 -5.46 -17.81 2.95
C ASP A 45 -3.93 -17.86 2.82
N ILE A 46 -3.40 -18.08 1.61
CA ILE A 46 -1.95 -18.18 1.41
C ILE A 46 -1.29 -16.81 1.26
N PHE A 47 -1.97 -15.88 0.59
CA PHE A 47 -1.50 -14.50 0.39
C PHE A 47 -2.36 -13.56 1.22
N THR A 48 -1.95 -13.32 2.48
CA THR A 48 -2.65 -12.42 3.40
C THR A 48 -1.89 -11.11 3.60
N CYS A 49 -2.59 -10.08 3.96
CA CYS A 49 -2.03 -8.75 4.19
C CYS A 49 -2.77 -8.03 5.33
N ASN A 50 -2.34 -6.84 5.65
CA ASN A 50 -3.13 -5.87 6.38
C ASN A 50 -3.53 -4.72 5.45
N LYS A 51 -4.40 -3.85 5.94
CA LYS A 51 -4.70 -2.56 5.32
C LYS A 51 -4.35 -1.41 6.24
N VAL A 52 -4.06 -0.27 5.66
CA VAL A 52 -3.71 0.95 6.40
C VAL A 52 -4.57 2.10 5.89
N LEU A 53 -5.22 2.78 6.83
CA LEU A 53 -5.90 4.04 6.57
C LEU A 53 -4.92 5.16 6.84
N VAL A 54 -4.68 5.99 5.85
CA VAL A 54 -3.76 7.13 5.91
C VAL A 54 -4.55 8.41 5.85
N PHE A 55 -4.33 9.30 6.81
CA PHE A 55 -4.80 10.67 6.78
C PHE A 55 -3.64 11.60 6.45
N ASN A 56 -3.70 12.29 5.32
CA ASN A 56 -2.84 13.43 5.03
C ASN A 56 -3.51 14.67 5.58
N LEU A 57 -2.87 15.36 6.51
CA LEU A 57 -3.45 16.48 7.26
C LEU A 57 -2.63 17.74 7.07
N GLY A 58 -3.27 18.83 6.67
CA GLY A 58 -2.69 20.15 6.58
C GLY A 58 -3.19 21.09 7.69
N PHE A 59 -2.30 21.80 8.36
CA PHE A 59 -2.60 22.71 9.45
C PHE A 59 -2.20 24.15 9.12
N ASP A 60 -2.81 25.12 9.80
CA ASP A 60 -2.59 26.57 9.58
C ASP A 60 -1.23 27.07 10.10
N LEU A 61 -0.65 26.40 11.10
CA LEU A 61 0.60 26.79 11.75
C LEU A 61 1.63 25.65 11.71
N LYS A 62 2.90 25.98 11.88
CA LYS A 62 4.01 25.04 12.03
C LYS A 62 3.87 24.21 13.31
N GLY A 63 4.31 22.96 13.27
CA GLY A 63 4.36 22.09 14.43
C GLY A 63 5.53 22.37 15.36
N ASN A 64 5.47 21.78 16.56
CA ASN A 64 6.57 21.90 17.54
C ASN A 64 7.74 20.99 17.19
N ASP A 65 7.49 19.83 16.61
CA ASP A 65 8.52 18.91 16.11
C ASP A 65 8.96 19.36 14.71
N GLN A 66 10.20 19.84 14.62
CA GLN A 66 10.83 20.32 13.38
C GLN A 66 12.05 19.50 12.99
N ILE A 67 12.25 18.35 13.63
CA ILE A 67 13.45 17.52 13.47
C ILE A 67 13.11 16.16 12.87
N ASN A 68 12.07 15.52 13.38
CA ASN A 68 11.74 14.16 12.96
C ASN A 68 11.03 14.16 11.60
N ASN A 69 11.46 13.25 10.73
CA ASN A 69 10.76 13.00 9.47
C ASN A 69 9.55 12.09 9.68
N TRP A 70 9.64 11.15 10.62
CA TRP A 70 8.55 10.31 11.09
C TRP A 70 8.83 9.79 12.49
N ILE A 71 7.77 9.42 13.19
CA ILE A 71 7.82 8.79 14.51
C ILE A 71 6.89 7.58 14.57
N TYR A 72 7.28 6.55 15.31
CA TYR A 72 6.44 5.44 15.66
C TYR A 72 5.89 5.61 17.08
N ILE A 73 4.62 5.29 17.26
CA ILE A 73 3.92 5.41 18.54
C ILE A 73 3.41 4.02 18.95
N PRO A 74 4.17 3.30 19.78
CA PRO A 74 3.80 1.93 20.18
C PRO A 74 2.69 1.88 21.23
N ASN A 75 2.32 3.04 21.82
CA ASN A 75 1.29 3.11 22.85
C ASN A 75 -0.11 2.87 22.22
N LYS A 76 -0.76 1.79 22.65
CA LYS A 76 -2.09 1.37 22.17
C LYS A 76 -3.25 2.29 22.60
N GLU A 77 -2.99 3.29 23.42
CA GLU A 77 -3.98 4.33 23.74
C GLU A 77 -4.30 5.24 22.55
N PHE A 78 -3.38 5.34 21.59
CA PHE A 78 -3.55 6.11 20.37
C PHE A 78 -4.07 5.22 19.25
N VAL A 79 -4.95 5.76 18.42
CA VAL A 79 -5.55 5.04 17.29
C VAL A 79 -4.53 4.77 16.16
N PHE A 80 -3.48 5.57 16.07
CA PHE A 80 -2.44 5.50 15.07
C PHE A 80 -1.13 4.93 15.62
N TYR A 81 -0.34 4.33 14.74
CA TYR A 81 0.97 3.76 15.10
C TYR A 81 2.16 4.52 14.50
N ARG A 82 1.94 5.34 13.46
CA ARG A 82 2.98 6.13 12.80
C ARG A 82 2.45 7.50 12.38
N ILE A 83 3.30 8.49 12.52
CA ILE A 83 3.10 9.85 12.01
C ILE A 83 4.34 10.23 11.23
N GLY A 84 4.18 10.87 10.07
CA GLY A 84 5.26 11.47 9.34
C GLY A 84 5.02 12.95 9.09
N TYR A 85 6.11 13.71 8.95
CA TYR A 85 6.12 15.16 8.82
C TYR A 85 6.62 15.55 7.43
N TYR A 86 5.71 15.80 6.50
CA TYR A 86 6.07 16.24 5.15
C TYR A 86 6.78 17.58 5.15
N ASP A 87 6.34 18.49 6.00
CA ASP A 87 6.91 19.83 6.10
C ASP A 87 8.34 19.85 6.66
N ASN A 88 8.74 18.85 7.46
CA ASN A 88 10.13 18.69 7.89
C ASN A 88 11.03 18.18 6.76
N ILE A 89 10.48 17.32 5.88
CA ILE A 89 11.21 16.79 4.71
C ILE A 89 11.31 17.85 3.60
N LEU A 90 10.23 18.60 3.36
CA LEU A 90 10.10 19.51 2.22
C LEU A 90 10.40 20.99 2.57
N GLY A 91 10.59 21.33 3.85
CA GLY A 91 10.90 22.68 4.30
C GLY A 91 9.72 23.64 4.32
N GLY A 92 8.50 23.14 4.62
CA GLY A 92 7.28 23.96 4.65
C GLY A 92 7.14 24.89 5.86
N GLU A 93 6.42 26.02 5.72
CA GLU A 93 6.09 26.97 6.78
C GLU A 93 4.88 26.57 7.62
N ARG A 94 4.11 25.59 7.18
CA ARG A 94 2.94 25.05 7.86
C ARG A 94 3.11 23.56 8.06
N MET A 95 2.55 23.03 9.16
CA MET A 95 2.62 21.59 9.44
C MET A 95 1.79 20.80 8.45
N SER A 96 2.39 19.78 7.88
CA SER A 96 1.75 18.80 7.01
C SER A 96 2.15 17.40 7.46
N LEU A 97 1.17 16.60 7.88
CA LEU A 97 1.37 15.28 8.46
C LEU A 97 0.73 14.19 7.58
N TYR A 98 1.31 12.99 7.61
CA TYR A 98 0.53 11.79 7.39
C TYR A 98 0.42 11.00 8.68
N VAL A 99 -0.75 10.39 8.89
CA VAL A 99 -1.06 9.59 10.08
C VAL A 99 -1.58 8.24 9.64
N GLU A 100 -1.02 7.15 10.17
CA GLU A 100 -1.33 5.79 9.75
C GLU A 100 -2.03 4.99 10.84
N ILE A 101 -3.16 4.38 10.45
CA ILE A 101 -3.94 3.44 11.27
C ILE A 101 -3.95 2.09 10.59
N GLY A 102 -3.46 1.06 11.29
CA GLY A 102 -3.41 -0.31 10.77
C GLY A 102 -4.67 -1.11 11.11
N PHE A 103 -5.14 -1.91 10.16
CA PHE A 103 -6.29 -2.79 10.34
C PHE A 103 -6.02 -4.18 9.74
N PRO A 104 -6.60 -5.25 10.31
CA PRO A 104 -6.70 -6.54 9.64
C PRO A 104 -7.38 -6.39 8.26
N GLU A 105 -6.96 -7.18 7.28
CA GLU A 105 -7.48 -7.12 5.91
C GLU A 105 -9.02 -7.21 5.84
N LYS A 106 -9.60 -8.11 6.63
CA LYS A 106 -11.06 -8.43 6.60
C LYS A 106 -11.90 -7.52 7.51
N GLU A 107 -11.27 -6.59 8.26
CA GLU A 107 -12.02 -5.70 9.16
C GLU A 107 -12.86 -4.71 8.36
N GLU A 108 -14.15 -4.62 8.67
CA GLU A 108 -15.01 -3.57 8.11
C GLU A 108 -14.73 -2.24 8.79
N LEU A 109 -14.43 -1.22 7.99
CA LEU A 109 -14.15 0.10 8.51
C LEU A 109 -15.45 0.88 8.69
N LYS A 110 -15.47 1.68 9.75
CA LYS A 110 -16.49 2.72 9.94
C LYS A 110 -16.29 3.84 8.92
N ASP A 111 -17.21 4.81 8.93
CA ASP A 111 -17.02 6.04 8.17
C ASP A 111 -15.69 6.71 8.52
N TYR A 112 -15.00 7.28 7.53
CA TYR A 112 -13.67 7.85 7.72
C TYR A 112 -13.67 9.09 8.62
N SER A 113 -14.79 9.80 8.71
CA SER A 113 -14.96 10.93 9.63
C SER A 113 -14.80 10.50 11.09
N PHE A 114 -15.27 9.30 11.46
CA PHE A 114 -15.06 8.74 12.79
C PHE A 114 -13.57 8.60 13.15
N TYR A 115 -12.77 8.12 12.20
CA TYR A 115 -11.32 7.97 12.42
C TYR A 115 -10.61 9.32 12.42
N LEU A 116 -11.02 10.25 11.56
CA LEU A 116 -10.45 11.61 11.54
C LEU A 116 -10.63 12.31 12.88
N GLU A 117 -11.84 12.28 13.42
CA GLU A 117 -12.13 12.86 14.74
C GLU A 117 -11.25 12.24 15.82
N ARG A 118 -11.12 10.91 15.81
CA ARG A 118 -10.27 10.19 16.76
C ARG A 118 -8.80 10.55 16.61
N VAL A 119 -8.30 10.64 15.37
CA VAL A 119 -6.92 11.08 15.07
C VAL A 119 -6.66 12.47 15.64
N LEU A 120 -7.55 13.43 15.44
CA LEU A 120 -7.38 14.80 15.93
C LEU A 120 -7.38 14.88 17.46
N ILE A 121 -8.23 14.10 18.14
CA ILE A 121 -8.23 13.97 19.58
C ILE A 121 -6.89 13.41 20.08
N ASP A 122 -6.44 12.33 19.46
CA ASP A 122 -5.22 11.64 19.86
C ASP A 122 -3.95 12.46 19.54
N LEU A 123 -3.92 13.22 18.44
CA LEU A 123 -2.85 14.17 18.14
C LEU A 123 -2.75 15.28 19.21
N LYS A 124 -3.88 15.79 19.72
CA LYS A 124 -3.90 16.74 20.84
C LYS A 124 -3.42 16.09 22.14
N LYS A 125 -3.89 14.88 22.45
CA LYS A 125 -3.46 14.10 23.61
C LYS A 125 -1.95 13.84 23.61
N ALA A 126 -1.40 13.53 22.43
CA ALA A 126 0.04 13.33 22.22
C ALA A 126 0.85 14.64 22.17
N ARG A 127 0.21 15.80 22.24
CA ARG A 127 0.82 17.14 22.13
C ARG A 127 1.54 17.39 20.79
N ILE A 128 1.15 16.68 19.76
CA ILE A 128 1.65 16.90 18.39
C ILE A 128 1.01 18.13 17.80
N ILE A 129 -0.28 18.31 18.04
CA ILE A 129 -1.01 19.56 17.81
C ILE A 129 -1.41 20.19 19.15
N THR A 130 -1.37 21.52 19.22
CA THR A 130 -1.78 22.32 20.39
C THR A 130 -2.78 23.38 19.98
N SER A 131 -2.32 24.45 19.33
CA SER A 131 -3.12 25.55 18.80
C SER A 131 -3.40 25.45 17.30
N GLN A 132 -2.73 24.54 16.59
CA GLN A 132 -2.89 24.34 15.16
C GLN A 132 -4.31 23.92 14.82
N LYS A 133 -4.87 24.51 13.78
CA LYS A 133 -6.19 24.17 13.24
C LYS A 133 -6.04 23.40 11.95
N LEU A 134 -6.79 22.31 11.79
CA LEU A 134 -6.88 21.58 10.56
C LEU A 134 -7.46 22.51 9.46
N VAL A 135 -6.76 22.64 8.34
CA VAL A 135 -7.17 23.43 7.18
C VAL A 135 -7.79 22.55 6.12
N ASP A 136 -7.14 21.40 5.84
CA ASP A 136 -7.59 20.46 4.83
C ASP A 136 -7.06 19.05 5.14
N TYR A 137 -7.68 18.02 4.56
CA TYR A 137 -7.24 16.65 4.69
C TYR A 137 -7.62 15.80 3.49
N GLU A 138 -6.84 14.75 3.27
CA GLU A 138 -7.12 13.69 2.31
C GLU A 138 -7.05 12.33 3.02
N VAL A 139 -7.90 11.39 2.59
CA VAL A 139 -7.94 10.02 3.15
C VAL A 139 -7.60 9.01 2.07
N ILE A 140 -6.67 8.13 2.38
CA ILE A 140 -6.26 7.05 1.48
C ILE A 140 -6.36 5.72 2.22
N LEU A 141 -7.12 4.77 1.67
CA LEU A 141 -7.11 3.39 2.14
C LEU A 141 -6.16 2.56 1.27
N MET A 142 -5.05 2.14 1.87
CA MET A 142 -4.10 1.22 1.25
C MET A 142 -4.54 -0.23 1.54
N ASN A 143 -4.86 -0.98 0.49
CA ASN A 143 -5.24 -2.41 0.57
C ASN A 143 -4.83 -3.13 -0.74
N PRO A 144 -3.83 -4.02 -0.69
CA PRO A 144 -3.00 -4.37 0.47
C PRO A 144 -2.05 -3.24 0.89
N ALA A 145 -1.69 -3.18 2.19
CA ALA A 145 -0.65 -2.27 2.70
C ALA A 145 0.65 -3.04 3.00
N TYR A 146 0.63 -3.89 4.01
CA TYR A 146 1.77 -4.77 4.31
C TYR A 146 1.37 -6.22 4.09
N VAL A 147 2.13 -6.91 3.26
CA VAL A 147 1.92 -8.33 2.96
C VAL A 147 2.52 -9.21 4.07
N HIS A 148 1.87 -10.33 4.36
CA HIS A 148 2.37 -11.29 5.33
C HIS A 148 3.20 -12.35 4.62
N ILE A 149 4.48 -12.44 4.99
CA ILE A 149 5.44 -13.35 4.39
C ILE A 149 5.66 -14.52 5.35
N ASN A 150 5.45 -15.72 4.86
CA ASN A 150 5.77 -16.97 5.57
C ASN A 150 6.26 -18.03 4.56
N THR A 151 6.78 -19.13 5.07
CA THR A 151 7.36 -20.20 4.23
C THR A 151 6.37 -20.73 3.19
N LYS A 152 5.07 -20.84 3.54
CA LYS A 152 4.04 -21.34 2.62
C LYS A 152 3.76 -20.32 1.50
N SER A 153 3.60 -19.05 1.85
CA SER A 153 3.34 -17.99 0.85
C SER A 153 4.55 -17.79 -0.06
N ALA A 154 5.79 -17.85 0.47
CA ALA A 154 7.00 -17.74 -0.33
C ALA A 154 7.16 -18.90 -1.31
N LYS A 155 6.88 -20.13 -0.88
CA LYS A 155 6.92 -21.31 -1.76
C LYS A 155 5.88 -21.20 -2.88
N ALA A 156 4.63 -20.94 -2.53
CA ALA A 156 3.56 -20.81 -3.50
C ALA A 156 3.79 -19.65 -4.49
N LEU A 157 4.30 -18.51 -4.00
CA LEU A 157 4.69 -17.38 -4.87
C LEU A 157 5.66 -17.84 -5.96
N ASN A 158 6.73 -18.56 -5.57
CA ASN A 158 7.74 -19.02 -6.52
C ASN A 158 7.15 -20.01 -7.54
N GLU A 159 6.30 -20.95 -7.11
CA GLU A 159 5.64 -21.92 -7.98
C GLU A 159 4.75 -21.19 -9.01
N TYR A 160 3.85 -20.31 -8.58
CA TYR A 160 2.97 -19.56 -9.48
C TYR A 160 3.73 -18.57 -10.38
N LYS A 161 4.78 -17.89 -9.87
CA LYS A 161 5.62 -17.02 -10.72
C LYS A 161 6.30 -17.84 -11.85
N GLN A 162 6.76 -19.05 -11.54
CA GLN A 162 7.36 -19.93 -12.52
C GLN A 162 6.32 -20.39 -13.56
N GLU A 163 5.13 -20.79 -13.16
CA GLU A 163 4.04 -21.16 -14.08
C GLU A 163 3.65 -20.00 -15.01
N LEU A 164 3.47 -18.80 -14.45
CA LEU A 164 3.13 -17.61 -15.22
C LEU A 164 4.26 -17.22 -16.20
N SER A 165 5.53 -17.35 -15.78
CA SER A 165 6.68 -17.03 -16.64
C SER A 165 6.76 -17.91 -17.88
N MET A 166 6.36 -19.19 -17.79
CA MET A 166 6.24 -20.09 -18.94
C MET A 166 5.20 -19.63 -19.98
N LYS A 167 4.28 -18.73 -19.55
CA LYS A 167 3.27 -18.09 -20.41
C LYS A 167 3.63 -16.64 -20.75
N ASN A 168 4.88 -16.23 -20.53
CA ASN A 168 5.36 -14.85 -20.74
C ASN A 168 4.64 -13.79 -19.88
N VAL A 169 4.18 -14.17 -18.69
CA VAL A 169 3.60 -13.26 -17.69
C VAL A 169 4.54 -13.18 -16.48
N TYR A 170 5.05 -11.99 -16.21
CA TYR A 170 6.04 -11.73 -15.17
C TYR A 170 5.44 -10.81 -14.09
N SER A 171 5.60 -11.19 -12.83
CA SER A 171 5.15 -10.38 -11.70
C SER A 171 6.35 -9.88 -10.93
N ILE A 172 6.49 -8.55 -10.79
CA ILE A 172 7.61 -7.89 -10.15
C ILE A 172 7.15 -6.77 -9.21
N GLY A 173 8.08 -6.25 -8.42
CA GLY A 173 7.85 -5.15 -7.49
C GLY A 173 7.25 -5.60 -6.17
N ARG A 174 7.17 -4.67 -5.22
CA ARG A 174 6.79 -4.93 -3.83
C ARG A 174 5.52 -5.79 -3.69
N TYR A 175 4.48 -5.47 -4.42
CA TYR A 175 3.21 -6.21 -4.37
C TYR A 175 3.15 -7.36 -5.36
N GLY A 176 3.79 -7.24 -6.53
CA GLY A 176 3.88 -8.31 -7.52
C GLY A 176 4.77 -9.46 -7.07
N SER A 177 5.81 -9.18 -6.31
CA SER A 177 6.68 -10.19 -5.67
C SER A 177 6.24 -10.52 -4.24
N TRP A 178 5.08 -10.03 -3.79
CA TRP A 178 4.47 -10.28 -2.48
C TRP A 178 5.48 -10.25 -1.34
N THR A 179 6.31 -9.19 -1.31
CA THR A 179 7.45 -9.05 -0.42
C THR A 179 7.54 -7.67 0.20
N TYR A 180 8.44 -7.54 1.17
CA TYR A 180 8.84 -6.25 1.73
C TYR A 180 10.21 -5.88 1.18
N CYS A 181 10.26 -4.84 0.37
CA CYS A 181 11.47 -4.41 -0.33
C CYS A 181 11.59 -2.89 -0.39
N SER A 182 12.79 -2.40 -0.64
CA SER A 182 13.10 -0.99 -0.86
C SER A 182 12.80 -0.57 -2.31
N ILE A 183 12.91 0.72 -2.60
CA ILE A 183 12.86 1.23 -3.98
C ILE A 183 14.02 0.67 -4.79
N GLU A 184 15.22 0.59 -4.20
CA GLU A 184 16.41 0.03 -4.84
C GLU A 184 16.20 -1.44 -5.24
N ASP A 185 15.64 -2.27 -4.36
CA ASP A 185 15.33 -3.67 -4.67
C ASP A 185 14.39 -3.79 -5.87
N ASN A 186 13.39 -2.92 -5.97
CA ASN A 186 12.47 -2.90 -7.13
C ASN A 186 13.19 -2.52 -8.44
N ILE A 187 14.14 -1.57 -8.38
CA ILE A 187 14.95 -1.18 -9.55
C ILE A 187 15.85 -2.34 -9.98
N ILE A 188 16.47 -3.03 -9.02
CA ILE A 188 17.31 -4.21 -9.29
C ILE A 188 16.47 -5.34 -9.89
N GLU A 189 15.29 -5.65 -9.31
CA GLU A 189 14.40 -6.69 -9.84
C GLU A 189 13.99 -6.38 -11.30
N ALA A 190 13.61 -5.14 -11.59
CA ALA A 190 13.26 -4.73 -12.93
C ALA A 190 14.44 -4.86 -13.92
N LYS A 191 15.66 -4.50 -13.48
CA LYS A 191 16.87 -4.64 -14.28
C LYS A 191 17.26 -6.09 -14.57
N LEU A 192 16.98 -7.00 -13.63
CA LEU A 192 17.27 -8.43 -13.81
C LEU A 192 16.25 -9.13 -14.73
N LEU A 193 15.06 -8.55 -14.87
CA LEU A 193 14.04 -9.06 -15.78
C LEU A 193 14.27 -8.61 -17.24
N ALA A 194 14.86 -7.44 -17.44
CA ALA A 194 15.12 -6.86 -18.78
C ALA A 194 16.28 -7.56 -19.49
#